data_ed9e7f72f696a09e08a3bdb2d0aa89b1
#
_entry.id   ed9e7f72f696a09e08a3bdb2d0aa89b1
#
_cell.length_a   1.000
_cell.length_b   1.000
_cell.length_c   1.000
_cell.angle_alpha   90.00
_cell.angle_beta   90.00
_cell.angle_gamma   90.00
#
_symmetry.space_group_name_H-M   'P 1'
#
loop_
_entity.id
_entity.type
_entity.pdbx_description
1 polymer ?
#
loop_
_entity_poly.entity_id
_entity_poly.type
_entity_poly.pdbx_seq_one_letter_code
_entity_poly.pdbx_strand_id
1 'polypeptide(L)'
;MNREQQKILELLKEIDTICRKNKITYFLSPYFTLCAVTGRPFPQNPTAGNVYMKTGDMERFKNAFEEEPELRRALESMDNNKRFPGFFLRYTDKDTLYYTMDNYGRYQYPGMAVKIVPLQCEYGPKKKYMWNRMREDGWKKIRGKNSQWKTKRDFACIWMVRFLSLCGRGWLAKSIFRDLIHQPQENVQTYVIRFQNQNIYYPAYIFENPQEVELEGERFFVPGDTDKYLTIAFGKNYADKAPENYRPAPTTICSALIPCEEFMQQYGGEAKKLAAERKRREARRKYGMNYKQYFNQCWTYAKFCGTKYTCARAYRKKTGYIRNLYKNQDYVQLENVFS
;
A
#
# COMPACT_ATOMS: atom_id res chain seq x y z
N MET A 1 22.73 -8.63 -12.28
CA MET A 1 21.93 -7.77 -11.38
C MET A 1 22.71 -6.51 -10.98
N ASN A 2 22.00 -5.38 -10.81
CA ASN A 2 22.60 -4.16 -10.21
C ASN A 2 22.58 -4.25 -8.67
N ARG A 3 23.18 -3.27 -7.98
CA ARG A 3 23.28 -3.26 -6.50
C ARG A 3 21.93 -3.23 -5.81
N GLU A 4 20.98 -2.50 -6.34
CA GLU A 4 19.61 -2.40 -5.81
C GLU A 4 18.86 -3.72 -5.92
N GLN A 5 19.02 -4.44 -7.04
CA GLN A 5 18.47 -5.77 -7.23
C GLN A 5 19.09 -6.79 -6.25
N GLN A 6 20.41 -6.72 -6.06
CA GLN A 6 21.13 -7.56 -5.08
C GLN A 6 20.58 -7.35 -3.66
N LYS A 7 20.32 -6.09 -3.27
CA LYS A 7 19.71 -5.80 -1.96
C LYS A 7 18.31 -6.37 -1.78
N ILE A 8 17.49 -6.34 -2.82
CA ILE A 8 16.17 -6.97 -2.75
C ILE A 8 16.27 -8.50 -2.66
N LEU A 9 17.20 -9.11 -3.40
CA LEU A 9 17.46 -10.56 -3.30
C LEU A 9 17.97 -10.93 -1.90
N GLU A 10 18.87 -10.15 -1.31
CA GLU A 10 19.36 -10.31 0.06
C GLU A 10 18.21 -10.31 1.07
N LEU A 11 17.32 -9.31 0.99
CA LEU A 11 16.13 -9.24 1.84
C LEU A 11 15.18 -10.44 1.65
N LEU A 12 15.01 -10.94 0.43
CA LEU A 12 14.21 -12.14 0.16
C LEU A 12 14.85 -13.39 0.81
N LYS A 13 16.17 -13.54 0.74
CA LYS A 13 16.91 -14.64 1.38
C LYS A 13 16.77 -14.60 2.90
N GLU A 14 16.86 -13.43 3.49
CA GLU A 14 16.67 -13.26 4.93
C GLU A 14 15.25 -13.64 5.35
N ILE A 15 14.23 -13.20 4.60
CA ILE A 15 12.84 -13.59 4.84
C ILE A 15 12.68 -15.12 4.72
N ASP A 16 13.26 -15.73 3.69
CA ASP A 16 13.24 -17.19 3.51
C ASP A 16 13.89 -17.91 4.71
N THR A 17 15.05 -17.43 5.16
CA THR A 17 15.78 -17.99 6.30
C THR A 17 14.92 -17.93 7.58
N ILE A 18 14.33 -16.76 7.88
CA ILE A 18 13.43 -16.60 9.03
C ILE A 18 12.24 -17.55 8.90
N CYS A 19 11.63 -17.64 7.72
CA CYS A 19 10.47 -18.49 7.47
C CYS A 19 10.79 -19.97 7.66
N ARG A 20 11.90 -20.46 7.08
CA ARG A 20 12.31 -21.87 7.22
C ARG A 20 12.64 -22.24 8.66
N LYS A 21 13.40 -21.39 9.36
CA LYS A 21 13.73 -21.58 10.79
C LYS A 21 12.48 -21.73 11.65
N ASN A 22 11.43 -20.97 11.36
CA ASN A 22 10.21 -20.91 12.17
C ASN A 22 9.03 -21.70 11.57
N LYS A 23 9.26 -22.51 10.53
CA LYS A 23 8.24 -23.31 9.82
C LYS A 23 7.06 -22.44 9.34
N ILE A 24 7.35 -21.23 8.83
CA ILE A 24 6.40 -20.28 8.28
C ILE A 24 6.33 -20.48 6.77
N THR A 25 5.12 -20.52 6.21
CA THR A 25 4.93 -20.62 4.77
C THR A 25 4.73 -19.23 4.16
N TYR A 26 5.52 -18.95 3.14
CA TYR A 26 5.36 -17.75 2.31
C TYR A 26 5.35 -18.15 0.83
N PHE A 27 4.99 -17.20 -0.03
CA PHE A 27 4.97 -17.39 -1.48
C PHE A 27 5.55 -16.15 -2.16
N LEU A 28 6.39 -16.34 -3.15
CA LEU A 28 6.82 -15.25 -4.02
C LEU A 28 5.61 -14.58 -4.69
N SER A 29 5.68 -13.26 -4.87
CA SER A 29 4.66 -12.54 -5.63
C SER A 29 4.62 -13.01 -7.09
N PRO A 30 3.49 -12.81 -7.82
CA PRO A 30 3.37 -13.31 -9.19
C PRO A 30 4.49 -12.88 -10.11
N TYR A 31 5.02 -11.66 -9.91
CA TYR A 31 6.08 -11.16 -10.78
C TYR A 31 7.42 -11.86 -10.55
N PHE A 32 7.80 -12.12 -9.29
CA PHE A 32 9.00 -12.92 -8.99
C PHE A 32 8.84 -14.38 -9.41
N THR A 33 7.65 -14.94 -9.16
CA THR A 33 7.31 -16.29 -9.63
C THR A 33 7.43 -16.39 -11.16
N LEU A 34 6.92 -15.38 -11.89
CA LEU A 34 7.03 -15.32 -13.34
C LEU A 34 8.51 -15.29 -13.79
N CYS A 35 9.34 -14.47 -13.16
CA CYS A 35 10.78 -14.41 -13.48
C CYS A 35 11.45 -15.76 -13.25
N ALA A 36 11.20 -16.41 -12.12
CA ALA A 36 11.76 -17.71 -11.79
C ALA A 36 11.35 -18.81 -12.78
N VAL A 37 10.05 -18.93 -13.10
CA VAL A 37 9.51 -19.99 -13.97
C VAL A 37 9.89 -19.81 -15.44
N THR A 38 10.00 -18.56 -15.90
CA THR A 38 10.30 -18.27 -17.32
C THR A 38 11.76 -17.94 -17.60
N GLY A 39 12.64 -17.99 -16.59
CA GLY A 39 14.05 -17.62 -16.74
C GLY A 39 14.28 -16.15 -17.08
N ARG A 40 13.35 -15.28 -16.75
CA ARG A 40 13.45 -13.84 -17.01
C ARG A 40 14.40 -13.16 -16.03
N PRO A 41 15.03 -12.05 -16.44
CA PRO A 41 15.86 -11.28 -15.53
C PRO A 41 15.11 -10.83 -14.29
N PHE A 42 15.83 -10.74 -13.17
CA PHE A 42 15.32 -10.20 -11.91
C PHE A 42 14.70 -8.80 -12.11
N PRO A 43 13.58 -8.49 -11.45
CA PRO A 43 12.87 -7.23 -11.64
C PRO A 43 13.75 -6.00 -11.40
N GLN A 44 13.71 -5.05 -12.33
CA GLN A 44 14.45 -3.77 -12.21
C GLN A 44 13.84 -2.83 -11.17
N ASN A 45 12.57 -3.04 -10.83
CA ASN A 45 11.87 -2.18 -9.89
C ASN A 45 12.25 -2.52 -8.43
N PRO A 46 12.97 -1.65 -7.72
CA PRO A 46 13.39 -1.91 -6.33
C PRO A 46 12.23 -1.99 -5.33
N THR A 47 11.01 -1.68 -5.76
CA THR A 47 9.79 -1.84 -4.94
C THR A 47 8.97 -3.07 -5.31
N ALA A 48 9.40 -3.85 -6.28
CA ALA A 48 8.71 -5.06 -6.71
C ALA A 48 8.83 -6.22 -5.70
N GLY A 49 9.75 -6.12 -4.73
CA GLY A 49 9.95 -7.10 -3.68
C GLY A 49 8.70 -7.29 -2.84
N ASN A 50 7.91 -8.31 -3.17
CA ASN A 50 6.75 -8.69 -2.39
C ASN A 50 6.73 -10.20 -2.21
N VAL A 51 6.34 -10.63 -1.01
CA VAL A 51 5.98 -12.01 -0.70
C VAL A 51 4.57 -12.03 -0.13
N TYR A 52 3.88 -13.15 -0.30
CA TYR A 52 2.55 -13.36 0.23
C TYR A 52 2.59 -14.37 1.37
N MET A 53 1.87 -14.08 2.45
CA MET A 53 1.74 -15.00 3.58
C MET A 53 0.27 -15.11 3.99
N LYS A 54 -0.13 -16.29 4.49
CA LYS A 54 -1.38 -16.43 5.23
C LYS A 54 -1.32 -15.53 6.47
N THR A 55 -2.44 -15.00 6.92
CA THR A 55 -2.44 -14.01 8.01
C THR A 55 -1.84 -14.54 9.31
N GLY A 56 -2.06 -15.80 9.66
CA GLY A 56 -1.43 -16.44 10.82
C GLY A 56 0.10 -16.58 10.67
N ASP A 57 0.57 -16.91 9.46
CA ASP A 57 2.00 -16.98 9.17
C ASP A 57 2.67 -15.59 9.23
N MET A 58 1.95 -14.56 8.80
CA MET A 58 2.44 -13.18 8.91
C MET A 58 2.60 -12.72 10.37
N GLU A 59 1.71 -13.16 11.26
CA GLU A 59 1.84 -12.92 12.70
C GLU A 59 3.04 -13.66 13.29
N ARG A 60 3.22 -14.93 12.92
CA ARG A 60 4.38 -15.74 13.34
C ARG A 60 5.68 -15.13 12.85
N PHE A 61 5.72 -14.62 11.62
CA PHE A 61 6.89 -13.91 11.09
C PHE A 61 7.21 -12.65 11.89
N LYS A 62 6.18 -11.86 12.23
CA LYS A 62 6.36 -10.66 13.07
C LYS A 62 6.95 -11.02 14.43
N ASN A 63 6.42 -12.05 15.09
CA ASN A 63 6.91 -12.51 16.40
C ASN A 63 8.36 -13.02 16.30
N ALA A 64 8.68 -13.83 15.28
CA ALA A 64 10.03 -14.33 15.06
C ALA A 64 11.05 -13.20 14.85
N PHE A 65 10.65 -12.13 14.14
CA PHE A 65 11.50 -10.95 13.97
C PHE A 65 11.66 -10.14 15.27
N GLU A 66 10.61 -10.06 16.09
CA GLU A 66 10.67 -9.36 17.39
C GLU A 66 11.51 -10.11 18.44
N GLU A 67 11.59 -11.44 18.36
CA GLU A 67 12.44 -12.28 19.22
C GLU A 67 13.93 -12.18 18.87
N GLU A 68 14.26 -12.06 17.58
CA GLU A 68 15.65 -11.95 17.09
C GLU A 68 15.79 -10.72 16.17
N PRO A 69 15.71 -9.49 16.69
CA PRO A 69 15.76 -8.30 15.87
C PRO A 69 17.15 -8.04 15.35
N GLU A 70 17.28 -7.87 14.05
CA GLU A 70 18.55 -7.43 13.44
C GLU A 70 18.66 -5.91 13.43
N LEU A 71 19.79 -5.36 13.91
CA LEU A 71 19.99 -3.91 14.08
C LEU A 71 19.85 -3.12 12.75
N ARG A 72 20.26 -3.74 11.64
CA ARG A 72 20.20 -3.11 10.30
C ARG A 72 18.85 -3.26 9.61
N ARG A 73 17.94 -4.01 10.20
CA ARG A 73 16.61 -4.28 9.65
C ARG A 73 15.54 -3.58 10.46
N ALA A 74 14.44 -3.29 9.79
CA ALA A 74 13.24 -2.78 10.45
C ALA A 74 12.00 -3.48 9.88
N LEU A 75 11.09 -3.88 10.77
CA LEU A 75 9.79 -4.39 10.39
C LEU A 75 8.73 -3.36 10.74
N GLU A 76 8.19 -2.71 9.71
CA GLU A 76 7.15 -1.71 9.86
C GLU A 76 5.77 -2.25 9.48
N SER A 77 4.77 -1.87 10.25
CA SER A 77 3.36 -2.15 10.01
C SER A 77 2.49 -1.00 10.51
N MET A 78 1.19 -1.07 10.28
CA MET A 78 0.27 -0.09 10.87
C MET A 78 0.10 -0.24 12.39
N ASP A 79 0.59 -1.31 12.96
CA ASP A 79 0.61 -1.61 14.39
C ASP A 79 1.65 -0.74 15.12
N ASN A 80 2.86 -0.63 14.57
CA ASN A 80 3.96 0.17 15.14
C ASN A 80 4.12 1.55 14.49
N ASN A 81 3.54 1.79 13.32
CA ASN A 81 3.56 3.08 12.64
C ASN A 81 2.15 3.57 12.27
N LYS A 82 1.58 4.48 13.09
CA LYS A 82 0.24 5.08 12.86
C LYS A 82 0.08 5.86 11.56
N ARG A 83 1.16 6.11 10.82
CA ARG A 83 1.14 6.74 9.48
C ARG A 83 1.27 5.74 8.36
N PHE A 84 1.44 4.47 8.68
CA PHE A 84 1.63 3.40 7.72
C PHE A 84 0.46 3.30 6.74
N PRO A 85 0.70 3.16 5.42
CA PRO A 85 -0.33 3.36 4.42
C PRO A 85 -1.26 2.17 4.16
N GLY A 86 -0.92 0.98 4.63
CA GLY A 86 -1.62 -0.24 4.22
C GLY A 86 -1.55 -1.42 5.18
N PHE A 87 -2.09 -2.55 4.74
CA PHE A 87 -2.23 -3.79 5.49
C PHE A 87 -1.20 -4.81 5.01
N PHE A 88 0.06 -4.55 5.27
CA PHE A 88 1.20 -5.42 4.97
C PHE A 88 2.29 -5.14 6.00
N LEU A 89 3.25 -6.04 6.13
CA LEU A 89 4.49 -5.75 6.82
C LEU A 89 5.50 -5.25 5.80
N ARG A 90 6.41 -4.42 6.22
CA ARG A 90 7.50 -3.90 5.40
C ARG A 90 8.83 -4.23 6.06
N TYR A 91 9.52 -5.23 5.52
CA TYR A 91 10.85 -5.65 5.94
C TYR A 91 11.88 -4.80 5.20
N THR A 92 12.62 -3.96 5.93
CA THR A 92 13.40 -2.85 5.38
C THR A 92 14.87 -2.96 5.75
N ASP A 93 15.75 -2.72 4.80
CA ASP A 93 17.17 -2.47 5.03
C ASP A 93 17.39 -0.98 5.34
N LYS A 94 17.85 -0.67 6.58
CA LYS A 94 18.10 0.70 7.04
C LYS A 94 19.38 1.31 6.46
N ASP A 95 20.30 0.48 5.99
CA ASP A 95 21.56 0.92 5.35
C ASP A 95 21.38 1.32 3.89
N THR A 96 20.15 1.32 3.41
CA THR A 96 19.78 1.69 2.04
C THR A 96 18.77 2.85 2.03
N LEU A 97 18.60 3.46 0.88
CA LEU A 97 17.62 4.53 0.66
C LEU A 97 16.68 4.19 -0.50
N TYR A 98 15.38 4.25 -0.24
CA TYR A 98 14.35 4.33 -1.25
C TYR A 98 13.34 5.40 -0.86
N TYR A 99 13.60 6.61 -1.30
CA TYR A 99 12.80 7.78 -0.97
C TYR A 99 12.02 8.27 -2.20
N THR A 100 10.75 8.55 -2.02
CA THR A 100 9.93 9.28 -2.98
C THR A 100 9.15 10.37 -2.25
N MET A 101 8.92 11.52 -2.92
CA MET A 101 8.11 12.59 -2.31
C MET A 101 6.71 12.13 -1.94
N ASP A 102 6.16 11.14 -2.66
CA ASP A 102 4.85 10.56 -2.37
C ASP A 102 4.83 9.73 -1.09
N ASN A 103 5.98 9.19 -0.69
CA ASN A 103 6.13 8.36 0.50
C ASN A 103 6.61 9.15 1.73
N TYR A 104 6.84 10.47 1.59
CA TYR A 104 7.27 11.30 2.69
C TYR A 104 6.38 11.15 3.92
N GLY A 105 6.99 10.83 5.04
CA GLY A 105 6.34 10.69 6.34
C GLY A 105 5.36 9.50 6.47
N ARG A 106 5.34 8.55 5.50
CA ARG A 106 4.55 7.32 5.59
C ARG A 106 5.30 6.19 6.26
N TYR A 107 6.58 6.09 5.95
CA TYR A 107 7.50 5.11 6.53
C TYR A 107 8.45 5.81 7.50
N GLN A 108 8.77 5.15 8.58
CA GLN A 108 9.78 5.62 9.53
C GLN A 108 11.18 5.45 8.92
N TYR A 109 11.40 4.32 8.26
CA TYR A 109 12.66 3.98 7.61
C TYR A 109 12.46 3.92 6.09
N PRO A 110 12.76 4.98 5.32
CA PRO A 110 12.59 5.00 3.88
C PRO A 110 13.75 4.28 3.16
N GLY A 111 14.10 3.08 3.59
CA GLY A 111 15.07 2.18 2.95
C GLY A 111 14.43 1.32 1.85
N MET A 112 15.25 0.52 1.18
CA MET A 112 14.77 -0.54 0.29
C MET A 112 14.09 -1.63 1.12
N ALA A 113 13.03 -2.25 0.59
CA ALA A 113 12.23 -3.15 1.40
C ALA A 113 11.47 -4.18 0.57
N VAL A 114 11.29 -5.36 1.16
CA VAL A 114 10.33 -6.36 0.73
C VAL A 114 9.04 -6.21 1.54
N LYS A 115 7.90 -6.27 0.86
CA LYS A 115 6.59 -6.20 1.51
C LYS A 115 6.04 -7.59 1.69
N ILE A 116 5.59 -7.88 2.89
CA ILE A 116 4.88 -9.12 3.23
C ILE A 116 3.39 -8.79 3.20
N VAL A 117 2.70 -9.29 2.18
CA VAL A 117 1.30 -8.96 1.88
C VAL A 117 0.42 -10.11 2.33
N PRO A 118 -0.64 -9.86 3.13
CA PRO A 118 -1.49 -10.93 3.62
C PRO A 118 -2.37 -11.53 2.53
N LEU A 119 -2.46 -12.85 2.52
CA LEU A 119 -3.53 -13.61 1.90
C LEU A 119 -4.75 -13.50 2.82
N GLN A 120 -5.69 -12.63 2.47
CA GLN A 120 -6.91 -12.41 3.25
C GLN A 120 -7.99 -13.39 2.82
N CYS A 121 -8.84 -13.82 3.75
CA CYS A 121 -10.02 -14.63 3.44
C CYS A 121 -11.31 -13.87 3.76
N GLU A 122 -12.40 -14.23 3.10
CA GLU A 122 -13.74 -13.78 3.46
C GLU A 122 -14.27 -14.70 4.55
N TYR A 123 -14.46 -14.17 5.77
CA TYR A 123 -14.84 -14.97 6.93
C TYR A 123 -15.86 -14.32 7.84
N GLY A 124 -16.57 -15.15 8.59
CA GLY A 124 -17.48 -14.74 9.66
C GLY A 124 -18.81 -14.16 9.16
N PRO A 125 -19.65 -13.65 10.07
CA PRO A 125 -20.92 -13.07 9.69
C PRO A 125 -20.76 -11.93 8.70
N LYS A 126 -21.59 -11.90 7.65
CA LYS A 126 -21.54 -10.93 6.55
C LYS A 126 -21.45 -9.48 7.05
N LYS A 127 -22.14 -9.13 8.14
CA LYS A 127 -22.10 -7.79 8.75
C LYS A 127 -20.70 -7.46 9.30
N LYS A 128 -20.05 -8.40 10.02
CA LYS A 128 -18.71 -8.22 10.60
C LYS A 128 -17.66 -8.07 9.49
N TYR A 129 -17.75 -8.91 8.47
CA TYR A 129 -16.88 -8.83 7.29
C TYR A 129 -17.03 -7.48 6.59
N MET A 130 -18.25 -7.04 6.31
CA MET A 130 -18.50 -5.73 5.69
C MET A 130 -17.95 -4.57 6.54
N TRP A 131 -18.12 -4.61 7.86
CA TRP A 131 -17.61 -3.60 8.77
C TRP A 131 -16.08 -3.51 8.72
N ASN A 132 -15.38 -4.63 8.79
CA ASN A 132 -13.92 -4.68 8.70
C ASN A 132 -13.44 -4.14 7.35
N ARG A 133 -14.07 -4.54 6.27
CA ARG A 133 -13.78 -4.07 4.93
C ARG A 133 -13.99 -2.56 4.77
N MET A 134 -15.04 -2.00 5.34
CA MET A 134 -15.27 -0.55 5.32
C MET A 134 -14.18 0.21 6.08
N ARG A 135 -13.72 -0.30 7.21
CA ARG A 135 -12.61 0.30 7.98
C ARG A 135 -11.30 0.25 7.18
N GLU A 136 -11.00 -0.88 6.55
CA GLU A 136 -9.85 -1.02 5.66
C GLU A 136 -9.89 -0.03 4.50
N ASP A 137 -10.98 -0.02 3.75
CA ASP A 137 -11.13 0.85 2.58
C ASP A 137 -11.04 2.33 2.98
N GLY A 138 -11.64 2.71 4.09
CA GLY A 138 -11.56 4.07 4.63
C GLY A 138 -10.13 4.44 5.04
N TRP A 139 -9.42 3.54 5.72
CA TRP A 139 -8.02 3.76 6.10
C TRP A 139 -7.12 3.94 4.89
N LYS A 140 -7.19 3.02 3.91
CA LYS A 140 -6.43 3.09 2.65
C LYS A 140 -6.67 4.41 1.92
N LYS A 141 -7.92 4.90 1.89
CA LYS A 141 -8.27 6.17 1.25
C LYS A 141 -7.73 7.38 1.99
N ILE A 142 -7.72 7.38 3.33
CA ILE A 142 -7.17 8.48 4.14
C ILE A 142 -5.64 8.50 4.05
N ARG A 143 -4.99 7.33 3.99
CA ARG A 143 -3.53 7.19 4.01
C ARG A 143 -2.90 6.97 2.66
N GLY A 144 -3.66 6.49 1.68
CA GLY A 144 -3.18 6.23 0.33
C GLY A 144 -2.95 7.49 -0.51
N LYS A 145 -2.29 7.33 -1.68
CA LYS A 145 -2.10 8.40 -2.66
C LYS A 145 -3.40 8.99 -3.19
N ASN A 146 -4.45 8.18 -3.26
CA ASN A 146 -5.76 8.56 -3.79
C ASN A 146 -6.78 8.74 -2.66
N SER A 147 -6.70 9.88 -1.97
CA SER A 147 -7.74 10.29 -1.00
C SER A 147 -9.06 10.70 -1.67
N GLN A 148 -9.21 10.46 -2.98
CA GLN A 148 -10.41 10.80 -3.72
C GLN A 148 -11.50 9.74 -3.49
N TRP A 149 -12.63 10.20 -2.99
CA TRP A 149 -13.87 9.42 -2.99
C TRP A 149 -14.51 9.52 -4.38
N LYS A 150 -14.75 8.37 -4.97
CA LYS A 150 -15.40 8.26 -6.29
C LYS A 150 -16.86 7.87 -6.17
N THR A 151 -17.23 7.26 -5.04
CA THR A 151 -18.57 6.71 -4.79
C THR A 151 -19.11 7.14 -3.43
N LYS A 152 -20.44 7.06 -3.24
CA LYS A 152 -21.08 7.26 -1.93
C LYS A 152 -20.53 6.33 -0.85
N ARG A 153 -20.18 5.09 -1.23
CA ARG A 153 -19.56 4.12 -0.33
C ARG A 153 -18.17 4.58 0.14
N ASP A 154 -17.35 5.10 -0.76
CA ASP A 154 -16.02 5.62 -0.43
C ASP A 154 -16.11 6.73 0.62
N PHE A 155 -17.09 7.60 0.43
CA PHE A 155 -17.39 8.67 1.35
C PHE A 155 -17.77 8.14 2.74
N ALA A 156 -18.71 7.19 2.80
CA ALA A 156 -19.11 6.56 4.06
C ALA A 156 -17.93 5.91 4.80
N CYS A 157 -17.05 5.20 4.06
CA CYS A 157 -15.85 4.58 4.61
C CYS A 157 -14.88 5.60 5.18
N ILE A 158 -14.62 6.71 4.47
CA ILE A 158 -13.72 7.78 4.93
C ILE A 158 -14.27 8.45 6.19
N TRP A 159 -15.55 8.78 6.20
CA TRP A 159 -16.20 9.42 7.33
C TRP A 159 -16.19 8.53 8.58
N MET A 160 -16.53 7.27 8.40
CA MET A 160 -16.50 6.29 9.48
C MET A 160 -15.09 6.21 10.11
N VAL A 161 -14.05 6.10 9.29
CA VAL A 161 -12.67 6.02 9.79
C VAL A 161 -12.23 7.34 10.43
N ARG A 162 -12.65 8.49 9.91
CA ARG A 162 -12.39 9.80 10.55
C ARG A 162 -13.07 9.88 11.91
N PHE A 163 -14.32 9.48 12.00
CA PHE A 163 -15.07 9.45 13.26
C PHE A 163 -14.39 8.53 14.29
N LEU A 164 -14.09 7.28 13.91
CA LEU A 164 -13.38 6.33 14.76
C LEU A 164 -11.98 6.83 15.15
N SER A 165 -11.33 7.63 14.31
CA SER A 165 -10.02 8.23 14.61
C SER A 165 -10.07 9.27 15.73
N LEU A 166 -11.24 9.77 16.11
CA LEU A 166 -11.41 10.64 17.28
C LEU A 166 -11.09 9.89 18.59
N CYS A 167 -11.36 8.58 18.63
CA CYS A 167 -11.01 7.72 19.77
C CYS A 167 -9.51 7.37 19.82
N GLY A 168 -8.71 7.86 18.88
CA GLY A 168 -7.27 7.61 18.78
C GLY A 168 -6.85 6.85 17.54
N ARG A 169 -6.00 7.49 16.71
CA ARG A 169 -5.55 6.90 15.44
C ARG A 169 -4.70 5.65 15.62
N GLY A 170 -3.88 5.62 16.66
CA GLY A 170 -3.04 4.44 16.97
C GLY A 170 -3.89 3.25 17.37
N TRP A 171 -4.88 3.46 18.24
CA TRP A 171 -5.82 2.41 18.63
C TRP A 171 -6.58 1.85 17.42
N LEU A 172 -7.11 2.72 16.58
CA LEU A 172 -7.84 2.30 15.37
C LEU A 172 -6.95 1.48 14.43
N ALA A 173 -5.71 1.92 14.20
CA ALA A 173 -4.75 1.21 13.36
C ALA A 173 -4.47 -0.20 13.91
N LYS A 174 -4.17 -0.30 15.21
CA LYS A 174 -3.94 -1.58 15.88
C LYS A 174 -5.17 -2.48 15.83
N SER A 175 -6.37 -1.93 16.05
CA SER A 175 -7.62 -2.70 15.96
C SER A 175 -7.86 -3.28 14.56
N ILE A 176 -7.66 -2.48 13.51
CA ILE A 176 -7.81 -2.95 12.12
C ILE A 176 -6.77 -4.03 11.81
N PHE A 177 -5.52 -3.82 12.22
CA PHE A 177 -4.43 -4.76 11.97
C PHE A 177 -4.66 -6.08 12.71
N ARG A 178 -5.08 -6.03 13.97
CA ARG A 178 -5.43 -7.22 14.75
C ARG A 178 -6.56 -8.02 14.10
N ASP A 179 -7.64 -7.35 13.67
CA ASP A 179 -8.75 -8.04 13.01
C ASP A 179 -8.35 -8.64 11.66
N LEU A 180 -7.32 -8.11 11.01
CA LEU A 180 -6.75 -8.68 9.81
C LEU A 180 -5.92 -9.94 10.08
N ILE A 181 -5.03 -9.90 11.09
CA ILE A 181 -4.14 -11.00 11.43
C ILE A 181 -4.92 -12.20 11.97
N HIS A 182 -5.92 -11.95 12.83
CA HIS A 182 -6.72 -13.02 13.46
C HIS A 182 -7.87 -13.51 12.57
N GLN A 183 -7.66 -13.57 11.25
CA GLN A 183 -8.62 -14.20 10.35
C GLN A 183 -8.53 -15.73 10.45
N PRO A 184 -9.68 -16.45 10.54
CA PRO A 184 -9.69 -17.90 10.49
C PRO A 184 -9.02 -18.41 9.23
N GLN A 185 -8.21 -19.46 9.36
CA GLN A 185 -7.51 -20.09 8.23
C GLN A 185 -8.13 -21.45 7.86
N GLU A 186 -9.14 -21.87 8.61
CA GLU A 186 -9.83 -23.14 8.37
C GLU A 186 -10.93 -22.98 7.31
N ASN A 187 -11.05 -23.99 6.45
CA ASN A 187 -12.08 -24.07 5.39
C ASN A 187 -12.14 -22.85 4.44
N VAL A 188 -11.00 -22.22 4.18
CA VAL A 188 -10.92 -21.10 3.25
C VAL A 188 -11.05 -21.60 1.83
N GLN A 189 -12.07 -21.17 1.10
CA GLN A 189 -12.25 -21.49 -0.32
C GLN A 189 -11.52 -20.52 -1.24
N THR A 190 -11.40 -19.26 -0.84
CA THR A 190 -10.82 -18.20 -1.67
C THR A 190 -10.01 -17.24 -0.84
N TYR A 191 -8.78 -17.00 -1.26
CA TYR A 191 -7.96 -15.90 -0.76
C TYR A 191 -8.11 -14.66 -1.65
N VAL A 192 -8.04 -13.49 -1.03
CA VAL A 192 -8.01 -12.21 -1.74
C VAL A 192 -6.77 -11.43 -1.37
N ILE A 193 -6.05 -11.00 -2.37
CA ILE A 193 -4.93 -10.08 -2.23
C ILE A 193 -5.44 -8.67 -2.52
N ARG A 194 -5.40 -7.81 -1.50
CA ARG A 194 -5.85 -6.41 -1.59
C ARG A 194 -4.67 -5.47 -1.52
N PHE A 195 -4.03 -5.30 -2.66
CA PHE A 195 -2.82 -4.50 -2.76
C PHE A 195 -2.91 -3.48 -3.89
N GLN A 196 -2.39 -2.28 -3.70
CA GLN A 196 -2.32 -1.20 -4.71
C GLN A 196 -3.65 -0.90 -5.45
N ASN A 197 -4.79 -0.89 -4.75
CA ASN A 197 -6.14 -0.69 -5.30
C ASN A 197 -6.66 -1.82 -6.20
N GLN A 198 -6.00 -2.95 -6.23
CA GLN A 198 -6.47 -4.16 -6.89
C GLN A 198 -6.95 -5.18 -5.86
N ASN A 199 -7.99 -5.91 -6.22
CA ASN A 199 -8.43 -7.09 -5.49
C ASN A 199 -8.28 -8.27 -6.44
N ILE A 200 -7.35 -9.16 -6.15
CA ILE A 200 -7.12 -10.37 -6.94
C ILE A 200 -7.59 -11.54 -6.09
N TYR A 201 -8.46 -12.35 -6.64
CA TYR A 201 -9.06 -13.50 -5.97
C TYR A 201 -8.40 -14.79 -6.49
N TYR A 202 -7.96 -15.61 -5.55
CA TYR A 202 -7.32 -16.90 -5.82
C TYR A 202 -8.08 -18.03 -5.11
N PRO A 203 -8.44 -19.11 -5.78
CA PRO A 203 -8.89 -20.33 -5.09
C PRO A 203 -7.85 -20.78 -4.06
N ALA A 204 -8.29 -21.22 -2.89
CA ALA A 204 -7.37 -21.52 -1.79
C ALA A 204 -6.44 -22.71 -2.10
N TYR A 205 -6.90 -23.69 -2.87
CA TYR A 205 -6.12 -24.87 -3.24
C TYR A 205 -4.80 -24.54 -3.97
N ILE A 206 -4.73 -23.38 -4.65
CA ILE A 206 -3.51 -22.90 -5.33
C ILE A 206 -2.32 -22.81 -4.36
N PHE A 207 -2.60 -22.45 -3.10
CA PHE A 207 -1.60 -22.26 -2.05
C PHE A 207 -1.37 -23.52 -1.18
N GLU A 208 -1.95 -24.63 -1.57
CA GLU A 208 -1.66 -25.94 -0.96
C GLU A 208 -0.39 -26.51 -1.59
N ASN A 209 0.34 -27.33 -0.81
CA ASN A 209 1.57 -28.00 -1.26
C ASN A 209 2.56 -27.05 -1.95
N PRO A 210 3.16 -26.10 -1.21
CA PRO A 210 4.15 -25.17 -1.75
C PRO A 210 5.23 -25.88 -2.54
N GLN A 211 5.61 -25.28 -3.68
CA GLN A 211 6.72 -25.75 -4.50
C GLN A 211 7.91 -24.81 -4.33
N GLU A 212 9.10 -25.31 -4.64
CA GLU A 212 10.31 -24.51 -4.70
C GLU A 212 10.68 -24.20 -6.16
N VAL A 213 11.07 -22.95 -6.40
CA VAL A 213 11.63 -22.50 -7.68
C VAL A 213 12.96 -21.83 -7.43
N GLU A 214 13.84 -21.91 -8.42
CA GLU A 214 15.11 -21.21 -8.40
C GLU A 214 14.97 -19.80 -8.99
N LEU A 215 15.46 -18.80 -8.28
CA LEU A 215 15.54 -17.42 -8.72
C LEU A 215 16.93 -16.86 -8.36
N GLU A 216 17.74 -16.56 -9.39
CA GLU A 216 19.12 -16.05 -9.23
C GLU A 216 20.01 -16.95 -8.35
N GLY A 217 19.88 -18.29 -8.52
CA GLY A 217 20.66 -19.30 -7.79
C GLY A 217 20.13 -19.64 -6.39
N GLU A 218 19.06 -19.02 -5.95
CA GLU A 218 18.45 -19.24 -4.64
C GLU A 218 17.06 -19.87 -4.77
N ARG A 219 16.67 -20.71 -3.80
CA ARG A 219 15.37 -21.39 -3.80
C ARG A 219 14.35 -20.68 -2.95
N PHE A 220 13.18 -20.47 -3.52
CA PHE A 220 12.06 -19.77 -2.85
C PHE A 220 10.75 -20.53 -3.04
N PHE A 221 9.82 -20.35 -2.09
CA PHE A 221 8.50 -20.96 -2.18
C PHE A 221 7.58 -20.21 -3.13
N VAL A 222 6.86 -20.97 -3.94
CA VAL A 222 5.78 -20.53 -4.82
C VAL A 222 4.52 -21.36 -4.56
N PRO A 223 3.32 -20.88 -4.97
CA PRO A 223 2.10 -21.67 -4.86
C PRO A 223 2.19 -23.00 -5.59
N GLY A 224 1.51 -24.05 -5.05
CA GLY A 224 1.53 -25.39 -5.63
C GLY A 224 0.99 -25.45 -7.06
N ASP A 225 -0.09 -24.72 -7.37
CA ASP A 225 -0.57 -24.54 -8.75
C ASP A 225 -0.05 -23.21 -9.31
N THR A 226 1.23 -23.20 -9.66
CA THR A 226 1.93 -22.01 -10.16
C THR A 226 1.37 -21.51 -11.49
N ASP A 227 0.93 -22.41 -12.38
CA ASP A 227 0.33 -22.02 -13.67
C ASP A 227 -0.98 -21.26 -13.47
N LYS A 228 -1.86 -21.78 -12.63
CA LYS A 228 -3.12 -21.10 -12.29
C LYS A 228 -2.90 -19.78 -11.60
N TYR A 229 -1.91 -19.72 -10.69
CA TYR A 229 -1.50 -18.51 -9.99
C TYR A 229 -1.09 -17.40 -10.96
N LEU A 230 -0.21 -17.72 -11.92
CA LEU A 230 0.25 -16.78 -12.94
C LEU A 230 -0.85 -16.43 -13.94
N THR A 231 -1.68 -17.40 -14.33
CA THR A 231 -2.83 -17.16 -15.22
C THR A 231 -3.82 -16.17 -14.62
N ILE A 232 -4.12 -16.28 -13.33
CA ILE A 232 -5.02 -15.32 -12.64
C ILE A 232 -4.37 -13.93 -12.55
N ALA A 233 -3.07 -13.86 -12.30
CA ALA A 233 -2.37 -12.59 -12.15
C ALA A 233 -2.17 -11.85 -13.48
N PHE A 234 -1.87 -12.56 -14.55
CA PHE A 234 -1.38 -12.00 -15.81
C PHE A 234 -2.18 -12.39 -17.05
N GLY A 235 -3.07 -13.36 -16.96
CA GLY A 235 -3.80 -13.96 -18.10
C GLY A 235 -3.13 -15.20 -18.65
N LYS A 236 -3.83 -15.92 -19.55
CA LYS A 236 -3.39 -17.21 -20.09
C LYS A 236 -2.01 -17.18 -20.79
N ASN A 237 -1.68 -16.05 -21.43
CA ASN A 237 -0.41 -15.89 -22.16
C ASN A 237 0.65 -15.18 -21.31
N TYR A 238 0.73 -15.49 -20.02
CA TYR A 238 1.67 -14.82 -19.13
C TYR A 238 3.15 -15.04 -19.53
N ALA A 239 3.45 -16.17 -20.16
CA ALA A 239 4.79 -16.49 -20.63
C ALA A 239 5.28 -15.54 -21.74
N ASP A 240 4.37 -14.99 -22.56
CA ASP A 240 4.69 -14.08 -23.65
C ASP A 240 4.66 -12.60 -23.22
N LYS A 241 4.28 -12.33 -21.98
CA LYS A 241 4.15 -10.97 -21.48
C LYS A 241 5.51 -10.25 -21.47
N ALA A 242 5.57 -9.06 -22.07
CA ALA A 242 6.80 -8.27 -22.06
C ALA A 242 7.30 -7.98 -20.64
N PRO A 243 8.62 -7.95 -20.39
CA PRO A 243 9.17 -7.53 -19.12
C PRO A 243 8.66 -6.14 -18.73
N GLU A 244 8.50 -5.93 -17.42
CA GLU A 244 8.09 -4.61 -16.92
C GLU A 244 9.18 -3.57 -17.25
N ASN A 245 8.83 -2.56 -18.04
CA ASN A 245 9.72 -1.45 -18.31
C ASN A 245 9.63 -0.45 -17.14
N TYR A 246 10.41 -0.70 -16.10
CA TYR A 246 10.44 0.17 -14.92
C TYR A 246 11.14 1.49 -15.24
N ARG A 247 10.40 2.58 -15.05
CA ARG A 247 10.96 3.93 -15.07
C ARG A 247 10.72 4.58 -13.71
N PRO A 248 11.78 4.86 -12.93
CA PRO A 248 11.60 5.55 -11.66
C PRO A 248 10.99 6.94 -11.89
N ALA A 249 10.10 7.35 -10.99
CA ALA A 249 9.61 8.72 -11.04
C ALA A 249 10.80 9.70 -10.86
N PRO A 250 10.81 10.86 -11.55
CA PRO A 250 11.92 11.82 -11.45
C PRO A 250 12.26 12.29 -10.05
N THR A 251 11.34 12.10 -9.11
CA THR A 251 11.48 12.46 -7.69
C THR A 251 11.85 11.27 -6.80
N THR A 252 12.29 10.16 -7.40
CA THR A 252 12.73 8.96 -6.67
C THR A 252 14.23 9.03 -6.45
N ILE A 253 14.66 8.85 -5.20
CA ILE A 253 16.05 8.63 -4.84
C ILE A 253 16.14 7.17 -4.40
N CYS A 254 17.00 6.40 -5.08
CA CYS A 254 17.25 5.01 -4.75
C CYS A 254 18.75 4.81 -4.65
N SER A 255 19.23 4.24 -3.55
CA SER A 255 20.63 3.95 -3.32
C SER A 255 20.79 2.75 -2.40
N ALA A 256 21.63 1.82 -2.81
CA ALA A 256 22.03 0.68 -1.98
C ALA A 256 23.15 1.01 -0.98
N LEU A 257 23.65 2.25 -0.97
CA LEU A 257 24.84 2.66 -0.21
C LEU A 257 24.58 3.79 0.79
N ILE A 258 23.41 4.40 0.78
CA ILE A 258 23.09 5.54 1.65
C ILE A 258 22.12 5.05 2.73
N PRO A 259 22.51 5.09 4.01
CA PRO A 259 21.61 4.78 5.12
C PRO A 259 20.42 5.75 5.15
N CYS A 260 19.22 5.22 5.28
CA CYS A 260 18.00 6.04 5.24
C CYS A 260 17.91 7.01 6.42
N GLU A 261 18.46 6.66 7.57
CA GLU A 261 18.47 7.53 8.76
C GLU A 261 19.39 8.73 8.56
N GLU A 262 20.58 8.53 8.01
CA GLU A 262 21.53 9.60 7.69
C GLU A 262 20.92 10.60 6.69
N PHE A 263 20.34 10.08 5.61
CA PHE A 263 19.63 10.91 4.64
C PHE A 263 18.52 11.74 5.28
N MET A 264 17.73 11.13 6.17
CA MET A 264 16.63 11.84 6.83
C MET A 264 17.11 12.85 7.86
N GLN A 265 18.23 12.63 8.52
CA GLN A 265 18.86 13.62 9.40
C GLN A 265 19.36 14.83 8.61
N GLN A 266 20.04 14.61 7.51
CA GLN A 266 20.65 15.66 6.69
C GLN A 266 19.61 16.43 5.86
N TYR A 267 18.71 15.72 5.16
CA TYR A 267 17.81 16.30 4.15
C TYR A 267 16.32 16.25 4.52
N GLY A 268 15.95 15.68 5.65
CA GLY A 268 14.54 15.50 6.04
C GLY A 268 13.75 16.81 6.13
N GLY A 269 14.39 17.91 6.54
CA GLY A 269 13.78 19.24 6.58
C GLY A 269 13.43 19.77 5.18
N GLU A 270 14.35 19.63 4.23
CA GLU A 270 14.14 20.03 2.83
C GLU A 270 13.13 19.13 2.14
N ALA A 271 13.23 17.82 2.35
CA ALA A 271 12.27 16.84 1.86
C ALA A 271 10.83 17.18 2.29
N LYS A 272 10.66 17.65 3.54
CA LYS A 272 9.37 18.12 4.07
C LYS A 272 8.84 19.34 3.33
N LYS A 273 9.69 20.34 3.10
CA LYS A 273 9.33 21.55 2.34
C LYS A 273 8.90 21.21 0.91
N LEU A 274 9.72 20.42 0.20
CA LEU A 274 9.44 20.00 -1.17
C LEU A 274 8.17 19.16 -1.30
N ALA A 275 7.92 18.25 -0.37
CA ALA A 275 6.68 17.46 -0.35
C ALA A 275 5.45 18.34 -0.13
N ALA A 276 5.53 19.35 0.73
CA ALA A 276 4.46 20.32 0.95
C ALA A 276 4.20 21.18 -0.27
N GLU A 277 5.25 21.71 -0.93
CA GLU A 277 5.12 22.47 -2.17
C GLU A 277 4.51 21.66 -3.30
N ARG A 278 4.98 20.42 -3.48
CA ARG A 278 4.40 19.51 -4.49
C ARG A 278 2.91 19.31 -4.25
N LYS A 279 2.51 19.05 -3.00
CA LYS A 279 1.10 18.91 -2.64
C LYS A 279 0.29 20.16 -2.97
N ARG A 280 0.84 21.35 -2.73
CA ARG A 280 0.22 22.62 -3.11
C ARG A 280 0.11 22.76 -4.64
N ARG A 281 1.16 22.45 -5.39
CA ARG A 281 1.15 22.49 -6.87
C ARG A 281 0.14 21.49 -7.45
N GLU A 282 0.06 20.29 -6.92
CA GLU A 282 -0.93 19.28 -7.34
C GLU A 282 -2.35 19.73 -7.04
N ALA A 283 -2.60 20.34 -5.88
CA ALA A 283 -3.89 20.93 -5.55
C ALA A 283 -4.27 22.03 -6.56
N ARG A 284 -3.38 23.00 -6.81
CA ARG A 284 -3.59 24.07 -7.81
C ARG A 284 -3.90 23.51 -9.21
N ARG A 285 -3.10 22.53 -9.67
CA ARG A 285 -3.33 21.89 -10.96
C ARG A 285 -4.69 21.19 -11.01
N LYS A 286 -5.08 20.52 -9.94
CA LYS A 286 -6.37 19.84 -9.84
C LYS A 286 -7.54 20.84 -9.89
N TYR A 287 -7.44 21.96 -9.22
CA TYR A 287 -8.43 23.03 -9.29
C TYR A 287 -8.53 23.63 -10.71
N GLY A 288 -7.40 23.88 -11.35
CA GLY A 288 -7.36 24.44 -12.69
C GLY A 288 -7.89 23.50 -13.80
N MET A 289 -7.52 22.20 -13.75
CA MET A 289 -7.84 21.24 -14.81
C MET A 289 -9.19 20.54 -14.68
N ASN A 290 -9.69 20.34 -13.46
CA ASN A 290 -10.87 19.51 -13.17
C ASN A 290 -11.91 20.23 -12.29
N TYR A 291 -12.02 21.55 -12.39
CA TYR A 291 -12.98 22.32 -11.61
C TYR A 291 -14.40 21.76 -11.66
N LYS A 292 -14.91 21.45 -12.84
CA LYS A 292 -16.25 20.92 -13.02
C LYS A 292 -16.45 19.60 -12.25
N GLN A 293 -15.46 18.73 -12.32
CA GLN A 293 -15.46 17.45 -11.60
C GLN A 293 -15.34 17.66 -10.08
N TYR A 294 -14.45 18.56 -9.67
CA TYR A 294 -14.25 18.92 -8.26
C TYR A 294 -15.48 19.60 -7.67
N PHE A 295 -16.07 20.55 -8.40
CA PHE A 295 -17.31 21.20 -8.03
C PHE A 295 -18.44 20.20 -7.90
N ASN A 296 -18.59 19.28 -8.84
CA ASN A 296 -19.62 18.24 -8.78
C ASN A 296 -19.38 17.30 -7.59
N GLN A 297 -18.13 16.99 -7.25
CA GLN A 297 -17.80 16.21 -6.06
C GLN A 297 -18.16 16.94 -4.78
N CYS A 298 -17.78 18.22 -4.65
CA CYS A 298 -18.15 19.07 -3.51
C CYS A 298 -19.65 19.24 -3.40
N TRP A 299 -20.34 19.42 -4.52
CA TRP A 299 -21.78 19.54 -4.56
C TRP A 299 -22.52 18.26 -4.19
N THR A 300 -22.03 17.13 -4.68
CA THR A 300 -22.54 15.80 -4.30
C THR A 300 -22.32 15.53 -2.82
N TYR A 301 -21.15 15.91 -2.30
CA TYR A 301 -20.83 15.86 -0.89
C TYR A 301 -21.76 16.76 -0.06
N ALA A 302 -21.94 18.00 -0.47
CA ALA A 302 -22.84 18.93 0.19
C ALA A 302 -24.30 18.46 0.20
N LYS A 303 -24.78 17.85 -0.89
CA LYS A 303 -26.11 17.21 -0.98
C LYS A 303 -26.23 15.99 -0.08
N PHE A 304 -25.18 15.15 -0.05
CA PHE A 304 -25.19 13.92 0.75
C PHE A 304 -25.21 14.22 2.26
N CYS A 305 -24.39 15.19 2.70
CA CYS A 305 -24.34 15.63 4.10
C CYS A 305 -25.63 16.38 4.52
N GLY A 306 -26.47 16.76 3.56
CA GLY A 306 -27.72 17.47 3.81
C GLY A 306 -27.51 18.89 4.35
N THR A 307 -28.64 19.50 4.79
CA THR A 307 -28.65 20.87 5.34
C THR A 307 -28.11 20.96 6.77
N LYS A 308 -27.82 19.83 7.40
CA LYS A 308 -27.36 19.79 8.80
C LYS A 308 -25.89 20.19 8.98
N TYR A 309 -25.08 20.14 7.91
CA TYR A 309 -23.65 20.47 8.00
C TYR A 309 -23.36 21.87 7.49
N THR A 310 -22.69 22.65 8.30
CA THR A 310 -22.34 24.06 8.02
C THR A 310 -21.52 24.23 6.74
N CYS A 311 -20.61 23.30 6.43
CA CYS A 311 -19.82 23.33 5.20
C CYS A 311 -20.68 23.15 3.94
N ALA A 312 -21.65 22.21 3.94
CA ALA A 312 -22.56 21.99 2.82
C ALA A 312 -23.39 23.26 2.52
N ARG A 313 -23.82 23.94 3.56
CA ARG A 313 -24.58 25.18 3.45
C ARG A 313 -23.73 26.35 2.93
N ALA A 314 -22.46 26.43 3.35
CA ALA A 314 -21.51 27.43 2.88
C ALA A 314 -21.22 27.27 1.37
N TYR A 315 -20.99 26.06 0.90
CA TYR A 315 -20.77 25.80 -0.54
C TYR A 315 -21.98 26.13 -1.40
N ARG A 316 -23.19 25.81 -0.95
CA ARG A 316 -24.43 26.19 -1.68
C ARG A 316 -24.54 27.71 -1.83
N LYS A 317 -24.28 28.47 -0.76
CA LYS A 317 -24.34 29.93 -0.80
C LYS A 317 -23.27 30.54 -1.72
N LYS A 318 -22.09 29.93 -1.81
CA LYS A 318 -20.96 30.43 -2.60
C LYS A 318 -20.92 29.93 -4.05
N THR A 319 -21.92 29.16 -4.52
CA THR A 319 -21.90 28.56 -5.87
C THR A 319 -21.66 29.56 -6.98
N GLY A 320 -22.33 30.73 -6.95
CA GLY A 320 -22.14 31.79 -7.93
C GLY A 320 -20.74 32.39 -7.89
N TYR A 321 -20.23 32.65 -6.71
CA TYR A 321 -18.90 33.16 -6.47
C TYR A 321 -17.82 32.19 -7.00
N ILE A 322 -17.93 30.91 -6.64
CA ILE A 322 -17.03 29.85 -7.09
C ILE A 322 -17.00 29.75 -8.63
N ARG A 323 -18.15 29.84 -9.29
CA ARG A 323 -18.25 29.87 -10.77
C ARG A 323 -17.55 31.07 -11.39
N ASN A 324 -17.66 32.24 -10.78
CA ASN A 324 -17.02 33.45 -11.25
C ASN A 324 -15.49 33.36 -11.11
N LEU A 325 -14.99 32.91 -9.97
CA LEU A 325 -13.55 32.66 -9.77
C LEU A 325 -12.99 31.71 -10.83
N TYR A 326 -13.72 30.63 -11.13
CA TYR A 326 -13.29 29.71 -12.18
C TYR A 326 -13.28 30.35 -13.57
N LYS A 327 -14.34 31.09 -13.94
CA LYS A 327 -14.42 31.79 -15.24
C LYS A 327 -13.29 32.82 -15.40
N ASN A 328 -12.93 33.48 -14.32
CA ASN A 328 -11.86 34.49 -14.29
C ASN A 328 -10.47 33.87 -14.09
N GLN A 329 -10.35 32.55 -14.01
CA GLN A 329 -9.11 31.81 -13.78
C GLN A 329 -8.38 32.20 -12.48
N ASP A 330 -9.11 32.73 -11.51
CA ASP A 330 -8.59 33.07 -10.18
C ASP A 330 -8.52 31.82 -9.28
N TYR A 331 -7.55 30.97 -9.59
CA TYR A 331 -7.37 29.69 -8.92
C TYR A 331 -6.84 29.82 -7.49
N VAL A 332 -6.18 30.94 -7.18
CA VAL A 332 -5.67 31.19 -5.81
C VAL A 332 -6.83 31.45 -4.85
N GLN A 333 -7.76 32.31 -5.24
CA GLN A 333 -8.95 32.53 -4.44
C GLN A 333 -9.89 31.32 -4.42
N LEU A 334 -9.94 30.56 -5.52
CA LEU A 334 -10.69 29.32 -5.57
C LEU A 334 -10.16 28.28 -4.58
N GLU A 335 -8.83 28.17 -4.43
CA GLU A 335 -8.18 27.32 -3.43
C GLU A 335 -8.58 27.72 -2.00
N ASN A 336 -8.58 29.01 -1.71
CA ASN A 336 -8.96 29.53 -0.38
C ASN A 336 -10.44 29.29 -0.02
N VAL A 337 -11.31 29.10 -1.00
CA VAL A 337 -12.73 28.76 -0.75
C VAL A 337 -12.89 27.28 -0.33
N PHE A 338 -11.97 26.41 -0.73
CA PHE A 338 -12.02 24.98 -0.50
C PHE A 338 -11.03 24.47 0.56
N SER A 339 -10.11 25.30 1.02
CA SER A 339 -9.25 25.07 2.17
C SER A 339 -9.99 25.27 3.49
#